data_3e24f3d12a83d529d91c69c1a5eb3f00
#
_entry.id   3e24f3d12a83d529d91c69c1a5eb3f00
#
_cell.length_a   1.000
_cell.length_b   1.000
_cell.length_c   1.000
_cell.angle_alpha   90.00
_cell.angle_beta   90.00
_cell.angle_gamma   90.00
#
_symmetry.space_group_name_H-M   'P 1'
#
loop_
_entity.id
_entity.type
_entity.pdbx_description
1 polymer ?
#
loop_
_entity_poly.entity_id
_entity_poly.type
_entity_poly.pdbx_seq_one_letter_code
_entity_poly.pdbx_strand_id
1 'polypeptide(L)'
;MNKVTYAGSDIDRIRIFMERREIEMRRSVFISLLFLFVLIGCAPEETDLLGIKQPDDEKITKATVQRVIDGDTLKVRLADGKTEDVRLLLVDTPETVKPDTPVQPYGTEASAFTKETLPSGTAIRLERDHSRADRYGRLLAYVWYGDKMLNQELLRKGLARVAFVYEPDTRYVDMFEKIEQEAKQAKKKIWKHDGYVTNRGFNVQAITETKSCDIKGNINRSGKKIYHVPGGQSYNEVKPEQRFCTEKEAQEAGFVRATR
;
A
#
# COMPACT_ATOMS: atom_id res chain seq x y z
N MET A 1 20.73 100.23 -26.97
CA MET A 1 19.48 99.56 -26.57
C MET A 1 19.66 98.05 -26.80
N ASN A 2 20.06 97.35 -25.72
CA ASN A 2 20.31 95.93 -25.75
C ASN A 2 19.02 95.21 -25.32
N LYS A 3 18.45 94.37 -26.20
CA LYS A 3 17.38 93.45 -25.88
C LYS A 3 18.01 92.14 -25.34
N VAL A 4 17.74 91.80 -24.11
CA VAL A 4 18.06 90.53 -23.50
C VAL A 4 16.93 89.55 -23.87
N THR A 5 17.28 88.48 -24.60
CA THR A 5 16.38 87.40 -24.92
C THR A 5 16.59 86.33 -23.83
N TYR A 6 15.58 86.10 -22.98
CA TYR A 6 15.61 85.06 -21.96
C TYR A 6 15.25 83.71 -22.54
N ALA A 7 16.00 82.72 -22.18
CA ALA A 7 15.96 81.39 -22.60
C ALA A 7 14.72 80.65 -22.01
N GLY A 8 13.74 80.34 -22.88
CA GLY A 8 12.60 79.45 -22.56
C GLY A 8 12.92 77.96 -22.65
N SER A 9 14.21 77.60 -22.83
CA SER A 9 14.55 76.19 -23.21
C SER A 9 14.82 75.24 -22.03
N ASP A 10 15.13 75.76 -20.83
CA ASP A 10 15.53 74.92 -19.70
C ASP A 10 14.33 74.43 -18.88
N ILE A 11 13.30 75.26 -18.77
CA ILE A 11 12.09 74.90 -18.02
C ILE A 11 11.30 73.84 -18.77
N ASP A 12 11.20 73.91 -20.10
CA ASP A 12 10.54 72.90 -20.93
C ASP A 12 11.29 71.56 -20.92
N ARG A 13 12.62 71.60 -20.89
CA ARG A 13 13.44 70.39 -20.76
C ARG A 13 13.25 69.71 -19.41
N ILE A 14 13.18 70.44 -18.32
CA ILE A 14 12.96 69.90 -16.99
C ILE A 14 11.55 69.32 -16.89
N ARG A 15 10.54 69.95 -17.44
CA ARG A 15 9.16 69.49 -17.48
C ARG A 15 9.02 68.15 -18.23
N ILE A 16 9.60 68.06 -19.41
CA ILE A 16 9.61 66.83 -20.24
C ILE A 16 10.38 65.70 -19.53
N PHE A 17 11.47 66.05 -18.81
CA PHE A 17 12.22 65.03 -18.05
C PHE A 17 11.46 64.50 -16.82
N MET A 18 10.71 65.37 -16.14
CA MET A 18 9.84 64.96 -15.02
C MET A 18 8.66 64.13 -15.48
N GLU A 19 7.99 64.48 -16.57
CA GLU A 19 6.91 63.70 -17.16
C GLU A 19 7.38 62.31 -17.62
N ARG A 20 8.55 62.20 -18.25
CA ARG A 20 9.13 60.90 -18.61
C ARG A 20 9.42 60.03 -17.40
N ARG A 21 9.91 60.60 -16.32
CA ARG A 21 10.19 59.84 -15.08
C ARG A 21 8.91 59.33 -14.41
N GLU A 22 7.82 60.09 -14.43
CA GLU A 22 6.53 59.65 -13.89
C GLU A 22 5.94 58.51 -14.74
N ILE A 23 6.07 58.59 -16.08
CA ILE A 23 5.59 57.54 -16.99
C ILE A 23 6.41 56.25 -16.82
N GLU A 24 7.73 56.33 -16.63
CA GLU A 24 8.56 55.15 -16.38
C GLU A 24 8.29 54.53 -15.02
N MET A 25 8.11 55.36 -13.97
CA MET A 25 7.72 54.85 -12.66
C MET A 25 6.35 54.15 -12.66
N ARG A 26 5.37 54.75 -13.32
CA ARG A 26 4.04 54.13 -13.46
C ARG A 26 4.10 52.82 -14.29
N ARG A 27 4.91 52.75 -15.35
CA ARG A 27 5.15 51.50 -16.10
C ARG A 27 5.85 50.45 -15.27
N SER A 28 6.86 50.81 -14.48
CA SER A 28 7.58 49.87 -13.60
C SER A 28 6.69 49.33 -12.47
N VAL A 29 5.84 50.16 -11.88
CA VAL A 29 4.86 49.74 -10.85
C VAL A 29 3.79 48.82 -11.47
N PHE A 30 3.30 49.15 -12.69
CA PHE A 30 2.33 48.29 -13.39
C PHE A 30 2.92 46.93 -13.78
N ILE A 31 4.17 46.90 -14.26
CA ILE A 31 4.86 45.64 -14.59
C ILE A 31 5.15 44.84 -13.33
N SER A 32 5.52 45.48 -12.22
CA SER A 32 5.72 44.81 -10.93
C SER A 32 4.43 44.25 -10.32
N LEU A 33 3.30 44.95 -10.46
CA LEU A 33 2.00 44.45 -10.05
C LEU A 33 1.51 43.29 -10.96
N LEU A 34 1.79 43.36 -12.25
CA LEU A 34 1.43 42.27 -13.19
C LEU A 34 2.25 41.02 -12.90
N PHE A 35 3.53 41.13 -12.53
CA PHE A 35 4.35 39.99 -12.09
C PHE A 35 3.91 39.40 -10.75
N LEU A 36 3.37 40.22 -9.85
CA LEU A 36 2.84 39.76 -8.56
C LEU A 36 1.53 38.96 -8.76
N PHE A 37 0.72 39.28 -9.76
CA PHE A 37 -0.52 38.56 -10.08
C PHE A 37 -0.26 37.22 -10.78
N VAL A 38 0.86 37.05 -11.50
CA VAL A 38 1.23 35.79 -12.17
C VAL A 38 1.76 34.74 -11.16
N LEU A 39 2.21 35.17 -9.96
CA LEU A 39 2.67 34.26 -8.91
C LEU A 39 1.55 33.71 -8.01
N ILE A 40 0.30 34.20 -8.15
CA ILE A 40 -0.86 33.74 -7.35
C ILE A 40 -1.67 32.65 -8.09
N GLY A 41 -1.28 32.27 -9.29
CA GLY A 41 -2.03 31.41 -10.20
C GLY A 41 -1.46 30.01 -10.42
N CYS A 42 -0.76 29.39 -9.47
CA CYS A 42 -0.55 27.95 -9.38
C CYS A 42 -0.14 27.65 -7.94
N ALA A 43 -1.11 27.45 -7.06
CA ALA A 43 -0.85 26.61 -5.91
C ALA A 43 -0.53 25.22 -6.50
N PRO A 44 0.67 24.64 -6.29
CA PRO A 44 0.84 23.23 -6.58
C PRO A 44 -0.18 22.52 -5.69
N GLU A 45 -1.02 21.66 -6.28
CA GLU A 45 -1.70 20.63 -5.52
C GLU A 45 -0.63 20.03 -4.61
N GLU A 46 -0.78 20.15 -3.30
CA GLU A 46 0.11 19.51 -2.34
C GLU A 46 0.04 18.01 -2.59
N THR A 47 0.82 17.53 -3.55
CA THR A 47 1.17 16.12 -3.62
C THR A 47 2.10 15.89 -2.45
N ASP A 48 1.52 15.39 -1.35
CA ASP A 48 2.28 14.86 -0.23
C ASP A 48 3.40 13.97 -0.79
N LEU A 49 4.63 14.17 -0.29
CA LEU A 49 5.86 13.44 -0.67
C LEU A 49 5.72 11.91 -0.58
N LEU A 50 4.62 11.40 -0.03
CA LEU A 50 4.28 9.99 0.10
C LEU A 50 3.20 9.51 -0.90
N GLY A 51 2.68 10.38 -1.78
CA GLY A 51 1.64 10.02 -2.76
C GLY A 51 0.30 9.64 -2.11
N ILE A 52 0.05 10.05 -0.86
CA ILE A 52 -1.20 9.79 -0.15
C ILE A 52 -2.21 10.84 -0.61
N LYS A 53 -3.15 10.45 -1.43
CA LYS A 53 -4.30 11.29 -1.77
C LYS A 53 -5.10 11.52 -0.49
N GLN A 54 -5.31 12.79 -0.11
CA GLN A 54 -6.11 13.14 1.06
C GLN A 54 -7.55 12.63 0.91
N PRO A 55 -8.21 12.23 2.02
CA PRO A 55 -9.56 11.73 1.97
C PRO A 55 -10.54 12.81 1.47
N ASP A 56 -11.61 12.36 0.81
CA ASP A 56 -12.69 13.22 0.36
C ASP A 56 -13.59 13.56 1.56
N ASP A 57 -13.51 14.78 2.05
CA ASP A 57 -14.23 15.22 3.26
C ASP A 57 -15.75 15.05 3.19
N GLU A 58 -16.35 15.11 2.00
CA GLU A 58 -17.79 14.88 1.81
C GLU A 58 -18.20 13.41 2.05
N LYS A 59 -17.24 12.48 1.93
CA LYS A 59 -17.46 11.04 2.10
C LYS A 59 -17.02 10.52 3.47
N ILE A 60 -16.53 11.41 4.35
CA ILE A 60 -15.98 11.04 5.65
C ILE A 60 -17.07 10.89 6.71
N THR A 61 -17.01 9.78 7.44
CA THR A 61 -17.75 9.56 8.67
C THR A 61 -16.78 9.37 9.83
N LYS A 62 -16.89 10.19 10.88
CA LYS A 62 -16.09 10.04 12.10
C LYS A 62 -16.61 8.88 12.93
N ALA A 63 -15.70 8.08 13.46
CA ALA A 63 -16.03 6.93 14.31
C ALA A 63 -14.95 6.70 15.37
N THR A 64 -15.28 5.86 16.34
CA THR A 64 -14.36 5.41 17.40
C THR A 64 -14.29 3.89 17.36
N VAL A 65 -13.10 3.32 17.34
CA VAL A 65 -12.90 1.87 17.36
C VAL A 65 -13.39 1.31 18.69
N GLN A 66 -14.27 0.32 18.64
CA GLN A 66 -14.66 -0.47 19.81
C GLN A 66 -13.80 -1.70 19.98
N ARG A 67 -13.61 -2.45 18.89
CA ARG A 67 -12.69 -3.61 18.83
C ARG A 67 -12.35 -3.97 17.41
N VAL A 68 -11.23 -4.62 17.23
CA VAL A 68 -10.85 -5.29 15.99
C VAL A 68 -11.45 -6.68 16.01
N ILE A 69 -12.13 -7.05 14.93
CA ILE A 69 -12.72 -8.38 14.72
C ILE A 69 -11.69 -9.29 14.06
N ASP A 70 -11.13 -8.82 12.93
CA ASP A 70 -10.09 -9.48 12.17
C ASP A 70 -9.12 -8.44 11.57
N GLY A 71 -8.14 -8.86 10.80
CA GLY A 71 -7.15 -7.97 10.19
C GLY A 71 -7.77 -6.84 9.37
N ASP A 72 -8.89 -7.10 8.71
CA ASP A 72 -9.58 -6.18 7.81
C ASP A 72 -11.04 -5.87 8.22
N THR A 73 -11.43 -6.21 9.44
CA THR A 73 -12.79 -6.00 9.94
C THR A 73 -12.78 -5.42 11.35
N LEU A 74 -13.47 -4.29 11.52
CA LEU A 74 -13.55 -3.52 12.76
C LEU A 74 -15.00 -3.44 13.26
N LYS A 75 -15.18 -3.37 14.57
CA LYS A 75 -16.41 -2.88 15.19
C LYS A 75 -16.16 -1.46 15.68
N VAL A 76 -17.00 -0.53 15.25
CA VAL A 76 -16.85 0.90 15.54
C VAL A 76 -18.14 1.50 16.09
N ARG A 77 -18.01 2.61 16.80
CA ARG A 77 -19.13 3.50 17.18
C ARG A 77 -19.07 4.75 16.33
N LEU A 78 -20.12 5.03 15.60
CA LEU A 78 -20.29 6.24 14.80
C LEU A 78 -20.60 7.46 15.68
N ALA A 79 -20.47 8.66 15.13
CA ALA A 79 -20.78 9.91 15.84
C ALA A 79 -22.24 10.02 16.31
N ASP A 80 -23.19 9.36 15.64
CA ASP A 80 -24.60 9.27 16.02
C ASP A 80 -24.88 8.25 17.14
N GLY A 81 -23.83 7.58 17.66
CA GLY A 81 -23.89 6.59 18.72
C GLY A 81 -24.16 5.16 18.26
N LYS A 82 -24.46 4.94 16.99
CA LYS A 82 -24.67 3.59 16.44
C LYS A 82 -23.37 2.80 16.40
N THR A 83 -23.51 1.50 16.62
CA THR A 83 -22.41 0.55 16.48
C THR A 83 -22.54 -0.20 15.17
N GLU A 84 -21.47 -0.22 14.38
CA GLU A 84 -21.43 -0.83 13.07
C GLU A 84 -20.19 -1.70 12.91
N ASP A 85 -20.29 -2.74 12.10
CA ASP A 85 -19.15 -3.49 11.63
C ASP A 85 -18.64 -2.87 10.32
N VAL A 86 -17.34 -2.65 10.22
CA VAL A 86 -16.68 -2.04 9.06
C VAL A 86 -15.77 -3.07 8.41
N ARG A 87 -15.95 -3.30 7.12
CA ARG A 87 -15.05 -4.09 6.27
C ARG A 87 -14.21 -3.14 5.42
N LEU A 88 -12.90 -3.30 5.50
CA LEU A 88 -11.97 -2.50 4.71
C LEU A 88 -12.16 -2.75 3.21
N LEU A 89 -12.29 -1.67 2.43
CA LEU A 89 -12.40 -1.72 0.97
C LEU A 89 -11.08 -2.15 0.31
N LEU A 90 -11.20 -2.88 -0.78
CA LEU A 90 -10.12 -3.26 -1.70
C LEU A 90 -8.99 -4.10 -1.09
N VAL A 91 -9.10 -4.54 0.14
CA VAL A 91 -8.07 -5.39 0.78
C VAL A 91 -8.67 -6.65 1.39
N ASP A 92 -7.85 -7.68 1.49
CA ASP A 92 -8.21 -8.98 2.05
C ASP A 92 -7.03 -9.51 2.88
N THR A 93 -7.26 -9.79 4.15
CA THR A 93 -6.28 -10.39 5.06
C THR A 93 -6.55 -11.88 5.24
N PRO A 94 -5.54 -12.69 5.58
CA PRO A 94 -5.79 -14.08 5.93
C PRO A 94 -6.75 -14.19 7.13
N GLU A 95 -7.68 -15.12 7.05
CA GLU A 95 -8.83 -15.29 7.94
C GLU A 95 -8.42 -15.79 9.34
N THR A 96 -9.05 -15.25 10.39
CA THR A 96 -8.82 -15.70 11.78
C THR A 96 -10.10 -16.11 12.53
N VAL A 97 -11.27 -15.60 12.13
CA VAL A 97 -12.51 -15.73 12.91
C VAL A 97 -13.67 -16.33 12.13
N LYS A 98 -13.47 -16.68 10.86
CA LYS A 98 -14.54 -17.25 10.05
C LYS A 98 -14.92 -18.64 10.58
N PRO A 99 -16.22 -18.90 10.87
CA PRO A 99 -16.68 -20.22 11.29
C PRO A 99 -16.23 -21.32 10.34
N ASP A 100 -15.88 -22.48 10.87
CA ASP A 100 -15.46 -23.68 10.14
C ASP A 100 -14.22 -23.49 9.22
N THR A 101 -13.47 -22.41 9.46
CA THR A 101 -12.21 -22.13 8.76
C THR A 101 -11.06 -22.08 9.76
N PRO A 102 -10.05 -22.96 9.66
CA PRO A 102 -8.86 -22.84 10.49
C PRO A 102 -8.20 -21.47 10.33
N VAL A 103 -7.57 -20.96 11.39
CA VAL A 103 -6.76 -19.74 11.31
C VAL A 103 -5.72 -19.88 10.22
N GLN A 104 -5.76 -18.95 9.28
CA GLN A 104 -4.83 -18.97 8.15
C GLN A 104 -3.48 -18.39 8.53
N PRO A 105 -2.37 -18.89 7.95
CA PRO A 105 -1.04 -18.31 8.14
C PRO A 105 -1.05 -16.80 7.91
N TYR A 106 -0.35 -16.04 8.75
CA TYR A 106 -0.31 -14.57 8.80
C TYR A 106 -1.62 -13.87 9.22
N GLY A 107 -2.75 -14.59 9.40
CA GLY A 107 -4.00 -13.98 9.88
C GLY A 107 -3.86 -13.39 11.28
N THR A 108 -3.27 -14.14 12.21
CA THR A 108 -2.98 -13.63 13.56
C THR A 108 -2.08 -12.39 13.54
N GLU A 109 -1.09 -12.35 12.65
CA GLU A 109 -0.20 -11.19 12.49
C GLU A 109 -0.96 -9.97 11.93
N ALA A 110 -1.83 -10.16 10.94
CA ALA A 110 -2.66 -9.10 10.39
C ALA A 110 -3.62 -8.54 11.45
N SER A 111 -4.30 -9.41 12.17
CA SER A 111 -5.20 -9.04 13.28
C SER A 111 -4.46 -8.32 14.42
N ALA A 112 -3.28 -8.80 14.80
CA ALA A 112 -2.43 -8.16 15.81
C ALA A 112 -1.99 -6.76 15.36
N PHE A 113 -1.50 -6.63 14.12
CA PHE A 113 -1.11 -5.34 13.56
C PHE A 113 -2.26 -4.33 13.60
N THR A 114 -3.46 -4.74 13.20
CA THR A 114 -4.64 -3.88 13.22
C THR A 114 -5.01 -3.49 14.65
N LYS A 115 -4.93 -4.42 15.63
CA LYS A 115 -5.20 -4.15 17.05
C LYS A 115 -4.19 -3.19 17.68
N GLU A 116 -2.92 -3.33 17.34
CA GLU A 116 -1.85 -2.44 17.81
C GLU A 116 -1.96 -1.05 17.21
N THR A 117 -2.34 -0.96 15.94
CA THR A 117 -2.51 0.31 15.22
C THR A 117 -3.77 1.04 15.66
N LEU A 118 -4.87 0.32 15.90
CA LEU A 118 -6.19 0.84 16.24
C LEU A 118 -6.73 0.19 17.53
N PRO A 119 -6.12 0.47 18.69
CA PRO A 119 -6.67 0.01 19.95
C PRO A 119 -8.07 0.58 20.21
N SER A 120 -8.84 -0.09 21.10
CA SER A 120 -10.17 0.41 21.50
C SER A 120 -10.08 1.87 21.98
N GLY A 121 -11.03 2.69 21.56
CA GLY A 121 -11.07 4.13 21.85
C GLY A 121 -10.37 5.00 20.81
N THR A 122 -9.65 4.43 19.84
CA THR A 122 -9.01 5.21 18.78
C THR A 122 -10.05 5.91 17.91
N ALA A 123 -9.88 7.23 17.74
CA ALA A 123 -10.66 8.03 16.78
C ALA A 123 -10.15 7.75 15.36
N ILE A 124 -11.08 7.45 14.45
CA ILE A 124 -10.84 7.17 13.05
C ILE A 124 -11.80 7.93 12.15
N ARG A 125 -11.43 8.00 10.87
CA ARG A 125 -12.27 8.51 9.80
C ARG A 125 -12.54 7.36 8.82
N LEU A 126 -13.81 7.15 8.52
CA LEU A 126 -14.28 6.16 7.56
C LEU A 126 -14.59 6.90 6.26
N GLU A 127 -13.78 6.71 5.24
CA GLU A 127 -14.03 7.24 3.91
C GLU A 127 -14.77 6.19 3.09
N ARG A 128 -15.98 6.52 2.65
CA ARG A 128 -16.76 5.66 1.75
C ARG A 128 -16.35 5.89 0.31
N ASP A 129 -16.51 4.86 -0.51
CA ASP A 129 -16.48 5.03 -1.96
C ASP A 129 -17.94 5.24 -2.47
N HIS A 130 -18.46 4.41 -3.32
CA HIS A 130 -19.83 4.48 -3.82
C HIS A 130 -20.77 3.58 -3.02
N SER A 131 -20.35 2.36 -2.76
CA SER A 131 -21.15 1.40 -1.97
C SER A 131 -21.12 1.73 -0.49
N ARG A 132 -22.28 1.61 0.15
CA ARG A 132 -22.38 1.85 1.60
C ARG A 132 -21.99 0.62 2.41
N ALA A 133 -22.45 -0.54 2.01
CA ALA A 133 -22.30 -1.76 2.77
C ALA A 133 -22.23 -2.98 1.85
N ASP A 134 -21.65 -4.07 2.36
CA ASP A 134 -21.65 -5.36 1.69
C ASP A 134 -22.97 -6.11 1.90
N ARG A 135 -23.06 -7.30 1.30
CA ARG A 135 -24.23 -8.19 1.41
C ARG A 135 -24.52 -8.68 2.83
N TYR A 136 -23.59 -8.53 3.75
CA TYR A 136 -23.73 -8.90 5.16
C TYR A 136 -24.09 -7.71 6.05
N GLY A 137 -24.26 -6.52 5.45
CA GLY A 137 -24.60 -5.28 6.16
C GLY A 137 -23.43 -4.56 6.80
N ARG A 138 -22.18 -5.03 6.58
CA ARG A 138 -20.98 -4.33 7.08
C ARG A 138 -20.72 -3.08 6.25
N LEU A 139 -20.42 -1.96 6.89
CA LEU A 139 -20.02 -0.73 6.19
C LEU A 139 -18.73 -0.98 5.40
N LEU A 140 -18.68 -0.50 4.17
CA LEU A 140 -17.49 -0.55 3.32
C LEU A 140 -16.76 0.79 3.41
N ALA A 141 -15.47 0.77 3.82
CA ALA A 141 -14.71 2.01 3.98
C ALA A 141 -13.20 1.82 3.81
N TYR A 142 -12.54 2.89 3.41
CA TYR A 142 -11.13 3.12 3.68
C TYR A 142 -11.01 3.71 5.09
N VAL A 143 -10.12 3.16 5.90
CA VAL A 143 -10.00 3.52 7.32
C VAL A 143 -8.78 4.38 7.56
N TRP A 144 -9.00 5.63 7.95
CA TRP A 144 -7.97 6.60 8.22
C TRP A 144 -7.76 6.83 9.73
N TYR A 145 -6.50 6.91 10.14
CA TYR A 145 -6.07 7.27 11.49
C TYR A 145 -4.91 8.25 11.40
N GLY A 146 -5.09 9.47 11.96
CA GLY A 146 -4.21 10.58 11.61
C GLY A 146 -4.15 10.76 10.09
N ASP A 147 -2.95 10.85 9.54
CA ASP A 147 -2.70 11.00 8.09
C ASP A 147 -2.41 9.67 7.39
N LYS A 148 -2.64 8.55 8.06
CA LYS A 148 -2.38 7.21 7.53
C LYS A 148 -3.67 6.46 7.23
N MET A 149 -3.62 5.59 6.23
CA MET A 149 -4.71 4.69 5.85
C MET A 149 -4.35 3.25 6.23
N LEU A 150 -5.18 2.60 7.06
CA LEU A 150 -4.94 1.22 7.50
C LEU A 150 -4.85 0.24 6.33
N ASN A 151 -5.71 0.41 5.31
CA ASN A 151 -5.71 -0.42 4.10
C ASN A 151 -4.31 -0.43 3.43
N GLN A 152 -3.69 0.75 3.26
CA GLN A 152 -2.33 0.87 2.70
C GLN A 152 -1.28 0.23 3.60
N GLU A 153 -1.37 0.44 4.91
CA GLU A 153 -0.38 -0.08 5.84
C GLU A 153 -0.37 -1.62 5.86
N LEU A 154 -1.56 -2.25 5.81
CA LEU A 154 -1.68 -3.71 5.68
C LEU A 154 -1.01 -4.23 4.40
N LEU A 155 -1.26 -3.58 3.24
CA LEU A 155 -0.63 -3.92 1.97
C LEU A 155 0.89 -3.73 2.02
N ARG A 156 1.35 -2.57 2.52
CA ARG A 156 2.79 -2.23 2.62
C ARG A 156 3.57 -3.21 3.48
N LYS A 157 2.93 -3.74 4.53
CA LYS A 157 3.51 -4.76 5.38
C LYS A 157 3.44 -6.17 4.79
N GLY A 158 2.71 -6.36 3.69
CA GLY A 158 2.46 -7.67 3.11
C GLY A 158 1.53 -8.53 3.98
N LEU A 159 0.62 -7.92 4.73
CA LEU A 159 -0.37 -8.58 5.57
C LEU A 159 -1.76 -8.66 4.91
N ALA A 160 -1.93 -8.00 3.78
CA ALA A 160 -3.13 -8.06 2.97
C ALA A 160 -2.77 -8.16 1.48
N ARG A 161 -3.72 -8.62 0.68
CA ARG A 161 -3.71 -8.55 -0.78
C ARG A 161 -4.79 -7.57 -1.27
N VAL A 162 -4.64 -7.05 -2.48
CA VAL A 162 -5.72 -6.33 -3.17
C VAL A 162 -6.79 -7.34 -3.57
N ALA A 163 -8.03 -7.07 -3.23
CA ALA A 163 -9.15 -7.97 -3.48
C ALA A 163 -10.50 -7.24 -3.52
N PHE A 164 -11.52 -7.93 -4.03
CA PHE A 164 -12.90 -7.42 -4.07
C PHE A 164 -13.01 -6.08 -4.81
N VAL A 165 -12.26 -5.97 -5.91
CA VAL A 165 -12.29 -4.80 -6.80
C VAL A 165 -13.55 -4.93 -7.66
N TYR A 166 -14.56 -4.13 -7.36
CA TYR A 166 -15.81 -4.06 -8.10
C TYR A 166 -16.16 -2.61 -8.39
N GLU A 167 -16.41 -2.31 -9.65
CA GLU A 167 -16.94 -1.00 -10.02
C GLU A 167 -18.29 -0.72 -9.30
N PRO A 168 -18.50 0.51 -8.81
CA PRO A 168 -17.65 1.69 -8.96
C PRO A 168 -16.68 1.95 -7.76
N ASP A 169 -16.49 1.00 -6.85
CA ASP A 169 -15.67 1.13 -5.63
C ASP A 169 -14.18 0.89 -5.93
N THR A 170 -13.55 1.78 -6.72
CA THR A 170 -12.19 1.59 -7.24
C THR A 170 -11.25 2.77 -7.00
N ARG A 171 -11.64 3.73 -6.12
CA ARG A 171 -10.93 5.00 -5.92
C ARG A 171 -9.43 4.88 -5.71
N TYR A 172 -8.95 3.89 -4.99
CA TYR A 172 -7.54 3.71 -4.63
C TYR A 172 -6.90 2.46 -5.24
N VAL A 173 -7.54 1.81 -6.22
CA VAL A 173 -7.07 0.53 -6.76
C VAL A 173 -5.66 0.61 -7.31
N ASP A 174 -5.36 1.58 -8.19
CA ASP A 174 -4.04 1.72 -8.82
C ASP A 174 -2.91 1.91 -7.79
N MET A 175 -3.19 2.72 -6.76
CA MET A 175 -2.24 2.95 -5.68
C MET A 175 -2.03 1.68 -4.83
N PHE A 176 -3.10 0.95 -4.52
CA PHE A 176 -3.02 -0.28 -3.74
C PHE A 176 -2.29 -1.38 -4.51
N GLU A 177 -2.53 -1.53 -5.80
CA GLU A 177 -1.80 -2.47 -6.65
C GLU A 177 -0.31 -2.17 -6.71
N LYS A 178 0.07 -0.89 -6.78
CA LYS A 178 1.49 -0.49 -6.72
C LYS A 178 2.12 -0.89 -5.39
N ILE A 179 1.47 -0.59 -4.26
CA ILE A 179 1.96 -0.96 -2.92
C ILE A 179 2.06 -2.48 -2.77
N GLU A 180 1.05 -3.20 -3.25
CA GLU A 180 1.05 -4.67 -3.26
C GLU A 180 2.22 -5.22 -4.08
N GLN A 181 2.48 -4.66 -5.26
CA GLN A 181 3.58 -5.08 -6.11
C GLN A 181 4.95 -4.89 -5.43
N GLU A 182 5.14 -3.79 -4.71
CA GLU A 182 6.34 -3.56 -3.89
C GLU A 182 6.49 -4.61 -2.78
N ALA A 183 5.37 -4.97 -2.11
CA ALA A 183 5.36 -6.01 -1.08
C ALA A 183 5.66 -7.41 -1.66
N LYS A 184 5.15 -7.72 -2.86
CA LYS A 184 5.43 -8.95 -3.61
C LYS A 184 6.92 -9.06 -3.98
N GLN A 185 7.48 -8.01 -4.57
CA GLN A 185 8.90 -7.98 -4.96
C GLN A 185 9.83 -8.17 -3.75
N ALA A 186 9.48 -7.57 -2.61
CA ALA A 186 10.20 -7.72 -1.36
C ALA A 186 9.89 -9.03 -0.61
N LYS A 187 9.06 -9.91 -1.15
CA LYS A 187 8.61 -11.19 -0.54
C LYS A 187 8.14 -11.04 0.91
N LYS A 188 7.39 -9.98 1.21
CA LYS A 188 6.91 -9.71 2.57
C LYS A 188 5.78 -10.67 2.95
N LYS A 189 5.85 -11.25 4.15
CA LYS A 189 4.79 -12.01 4.84
C LYS A 189 4.01 -12.98 3.94
N ILE A 190 2.76 -12.63 3.55
CA ILE A 190 1.91 -13.48 2.69
C ILE A 190 2.55 -13.76 1.33
N TRP A 191 3.48 -12.92 0.88
CA TRP A 191 4.18 -13.04 -0.40
C TRP A 191 5.47 -13.84 -0.31
N LYS A 192 5.83 -14.34 0.90
CA LYS A 192 7.03 -15.15 1.11
C LYS A 192 6.93 -16.55 0.49
N HIS A 193 5.72 -17.08 0.39
CA HIS A 193 5.45 -18.44 -0.05
C HIS A 193 4.75 -18.42 -1.40
N ASP A 194 5.40 -18.95 -2.42
CA ASP A 194 4.84 -19.04 -3.77
C ASP A 194 3.55 -19.89 -3.75
N GLY A 195 2.49 -19.40 -4.40
CA GLY A 195 1.20 -20.06 -4.46
C GLY A 195 0.32 -19.92 -3.21
N TYR A 196 0.79 -19.26 -2.12
CA TYR A 196 -0.05 -19.01 -0.95
C TYR A 196 -1.15 -17.99 -1.25
N VAL A 197 -0.80 -16.84 -1.86
CA VAL A 197 -1.77 -15.85 -2.30
C VAL A 197 -2.25 -16.19 -3.71
N THR A 198 -3.57 -16.30 -3.88
CA THR A 198 -4.22 -16.58 -5.14
C THR A 198 -5.26 -15.52 -5.46
N ASN A 199 -5.80 -15.49 -6.68
CA ASN A 199 -6.90 -14.58 -7.03
C ASN A 199 -8.22 -14.88 -6.27
N ARG A 200 -8.34 -16.06 -5.61
CA ARG A 200 -9.52 -16.49 -4.84
C ARG A 200 -9.34 -16.39 -3.33
N GLY A 201 -8.19 -15.93 -2.83
CA GLY A 201 -7.86 -15.88 -1.42
C GLY A 201 -6.53 -16.56 -1.09
N PHE A 202 -6.47 -17.26 0.03
CA PHE A 202 -5.24 -17.84 0.57
C PHE A 202 -5.26 -19.36 0.48
N ASN A 203 -4.27 -19.93 -0.19
CA ASN A 203 -4.06 -21.36 -0.30
C ASN A 203 -3.14 -21.84 0.84
N VAL A 204 -3.74 -22.31 1.92
CA VAL A 204 -3.01 -22.78 3.11
C VAL A 204 -2.09 -23.96 2.77
N GLN A 205 -2.48 -24.82 1.83
CA GLN A 205 -1.67 -25.96 1.42
C GLN A 205 -0.29 -25.55 0.88
N ALA A 206 -0.19 -24.40 0.22
CA ALA A 206 1.09 -23.89 -0.27
C ALA A 206 2.13 -23.60 0.83
N ILE A 207 1.67 -23.40 2.09
CA ILE A 207 2.55 -23.25 3.24
C ILE A 207 2.69 -24.56 4.02
N THR A 208 1.59 -25.31 4.15
CA THR A 208 1.58 -26.58 4.90
C THR A 208 2.20 -27.72 4.09
N GLU A 209 2.14 -27.66 2.79
CA GLU A 209 3.09 -28.35 1.93
C GLU A 209 4.45 -27.63 2.03
N THR A 210 5.05 -27.60 3.25
CA THR A 210 6.49 -27.83 3.28
C THR A 210 6.67 -29.02 2.38
N LYS A 211 7.25 -28.84 1.18
CA LYS A 211 7.73 -29.94 0.35
C LYS A 211 8.34 -30.90 1.33
N SER A 212 7.68 -32.03 1.58
CA SER A 212 8.29 -33.06 2.37
C SER A 212 9.57 -33.36 1.60
N CYS A 213 10.71 -32.90 2.14
CA CYS A 213 12.00 -33.13 1.51
C CYS A 213 12.32 -34.61 1.70
N ASP A 214 11.45 -35.45 1.07
CA ASP A 214 11.40 -36.89 1.28
C ASP A 214 12.36 -37.65 0.36
N ILE A 215 13.03 -36.96 -0.55
CA ILE A 215 14.09 -37.59 -1.35
C ILE A 215 15.30 -37.72 -0.43
N LYS A 216 15.69 -38.97 -0.17
CA LYS A 216 16.79 -39.32 0.70
C LYS A 216 18.07 -39.48 -0.12
N GLY A 217 19.10 -38.66 0.15
CA GLY A 217 20.43 -38.79 -0.44
C GLY A 217 21.38 -39.51 0.51
N ASN A 218 22.06 -40.54 0.06
CA ASN A 218 23.12 -41.18 0.80
C ASN A 218 24.40 -41.34 -0.04
N ILE A 219 25.53 -41.48 0.64
CA ILE A 219 26.83 -41.75 0.03
C ILE A 219 27.21 -43.19 0.38
N ASN A 220 27.32 -44.04 -0.62
CA ASN A 220 27.68 -45.44 -0.38
C ASN A 220 29.16 -45.59 0.00
N ARG A 221 29.55 -46.79 0.39
CA ARG A 221 30.97 -47.10 0.82
C ARG A 221 32.03 -46.81 -0.27
N SER A 222 31.64 -46.74 -1.52
CA SER A 222 32.50 -46.37 -2.64
C SER A 222 32.53 -44.88 -2.94
N GLY A 223 31.88 -44.05 -2.12
CA GLY A 223 31.82 -42.60 -2.29
C GLY A 223 30.77 -42.13 -3.32
N LYS A 224 29.96 -43.03 -3.88
CA LYS A 224 28.95 -42.69 -4.88
C LYS A 224 27.73 -42.07 -4.14
N LYS A 225 27.31 -40.88 -4.60
CA LYS A 225 26.13 -40.17 -4.15
C LYS A 225 24.90 -40.74 -4.82
N ILE A 226 23.92 -41.22 -4.06
CA ILE A 226 22.71 -41.89 -4.57
C ILE A 226 21.48 -41.24 -3.89
N TYR A 227 20.44 -40.89 -4.66
CA TYR A 227 19.17 -40.47 -4.07
C TYR A 227 18.05 -41.48 -4.28
N HIS A 228 17.18 -41.57 -3.28
CA HIS A 228 16.05 -42.49 -3.22
C HIS A 228 14.76 -41.68 -3.09
N VAL A 229 13.78 -41.98 -3.94
CA VAL A 229 12.46 -41.36 -3.90
C VAL A 229 11.49 -42.17 -3.06
N PRO A 230 10.44 -41.57 -2.48
CA PRO A 230 9.37 -42.29 -1.78
C PRO A 230 8.79 -43.41 -2.67
N GLY A 231 8.56 -44.60 -2.07
CA GLY A 231 8.09 -45.77 -2.79
C GLY A 231 9.17 -46.55 -3.57
N GLY A 232 10.42 -46.10 -3.57
CA GLY A 232 11.55 -46.86 -4.09
C GLY A 232 11.88 -48.08 -3.20
N GLN A 233 12.42 -49.15 -3.79
CA GLN A 233 12.64 -50.44 -3.11
C GLN A 233 13.45 -50.33 -1.81
N SER A 234 14.50 -49.55 -1.78
CA SER A 234 15.35 -49.32 -0.59
C SER A 234 15.04 -48.07 0.19
N TYR A 235 13.97 -47.33 -0.14
CA TYR A 235 13.69 -46.04 0.44
C TYR A 235 13.59 -46.07 1.97
N ASN A 236 12.91 -47.07 2.53
CA ASN A 236 12.69 -47.16 3.97
C ASN A 236 13.92 -47.57 4.75
N GLU A 237 14.87 -48.26 4.12
CA GLU A 237 16.10 -48.75 4.74
C GLU A 237 17.23 -47.74 4.75
N VAL A 238 17.17 -46.72 3.86
CA VAL A 238 18.22 -45.74 3.72
C VAL A 238 18.18 -44.70 4.83
N LYS A 239 19.31 -44.56 5.55
CA LYS A 239 19.59 -43.43 6.45
C LYS A 239 20.22 -42.31 5.61
N PRO A 240 19.52 -41.17 5.39
CA PRO A 240 20.03 -40.13 4.53
C PRO A 240 21.10 -39.30 5.21
N GLU A 241 22.20 -38.99 4.53
CA GLU A 241 23.13 -37.94 4.90
C GLU A 241 22.58 -36.56 4.49
N GLN A 242 21.74 -36.54 3.43
CA GLN A 242 21.11 -35.31 2.94
C GLN A 242 19.67 -35.59 2.47
N ARG A 243 18.77 -34.60 2.64
CA ARG A 243 17.41 -34.65 2.10
C ARG A 243 17.22 -33.60 1.03
N PHE A 244 16.45 -33.93 0.02
CA PHE A 244 16.11 -33.02 -1.09
C PHE A 244 14.60 -32.95 -1.26
N CYS A 245 14.10 -31.77 -1.67
CA CYS A 245 12.69 -31.54 -1.88
C CYS A 245 12.26 -31.86 -3.34
N THR A 246 13.23 -31.92 -4.26
CA THR A 246 13.01 -32.31 -5.67
C THR A 246 14.16 -33.18 -6.17
N GLU A 247 13.87 -34.03 -7.18
CA GLU A 247 14.91 -34.81 -7.85
C GLU A 247 15.95 -33.90 -8.53
N LYS A 248 15.52 -32.74 -9.02
CA LYS A 248 16.42 -31.73 -9.62
C LYS A 248 17.45 -31.22 -8.61
N GLU A 249 17.03 -30.89 -7.39
CA GLU A 249 17.95 -30.48 -6.31
C GLU A 249 18.96 -31.60 -6.00
N ALA A 250 18.51 -32.85 -5.95
CA ALA A 250 19.41 -33.98 -5.72
C ALA A 250 20.45 -34.13 -6.84
N GLN A 251 20.02 -33.97 -8.10
CA GLN A 251 20.90 -34.06 -9.28
C GLN A 251 21.88 -32.90 -9.32
N GLU A 252 21.47 -31.68 -9.03
CA GLU A 252 22.33 -30.50 -8.93
C GLU A 252 23.38 -30.63 -7.81
N ALA A 253 23.05 -31.34 -6.72
CA ALA A 253 23.99 -31.71 -5.66
C ALA A 253 24.92 -32.88 -6.02
N GLY A 254 24.82 -33.40 -7.24
CA GLY A 254 25.67 -34.49 -7.77
C GLY A 254 25.19 -35.89 -7.36
N PHE A 255 23.94 -36.05 -6.90
CA PHE A 255 23.38 -37.37 -6.61
C PHE A 255 22.72 -37.97 -7.87
N VAL A 256 22.84 -39.28 -8.03
CA VAL A 256 22.21 -40.05 -9.10
C VAL A 256 21.05 -40.86 -8.50
N ARG A 257 20.02 -41.09 -9.30
CA ARG A 257 18.86 -41.86 -8.85
C ARG A 257 19.27 -43.30 -8.56
N ALA A 258 18.75 -43.88 -7.47
CA ALA A 258 18.88 -45.30 -7.17
C ALA A 258 18.27 -46.11 -8.33
N THR A 259 19.06 -47.02 -8.87
CA THR A 259 18.53 -48.04 -9.81
C THR A 259 17.77 -49.08 -9.01
N ARG A 260 16.69 -49.64 -9.61
CA ARG A 260 15.91 -50.69 -9.01
C ARG A 260 16.76 -51.89 -8.62
#